data_289860c705127394eb7edffc604b5bce
#
_entry.id   289860c705127394eb7edffc604b5bce
#
_cell.length_a   1.000
_cell.length_b   1.000
_cell.length_c   1.000
_cell.angle_alpha   90.00
_cell.angle_beta   90.00
_cell.angle_gamma   90.00
#
_symmetry.space_group_name_H-M   'P 1'
#
loop_
_entity.id
_entity.type
_entity.pdbx_description
1 polymer ?
#
loop_
_entity_poly.entity_id
_entity_poly.type
_entity_poly.pdbx_seq_one_letter_code
_entity_poly.pdbx_strand_id
1 'polypeptide(L)'
;MDIGEKLDILADAAKYDVSCSSSGSSRANAGGLGNGHKSGICHTWTADGRCVSLLKILMTNSCIYDCEYCVNRRSHDTKRAMLMPEEIVTLTIEFYKRNYIEGLFLSSGIIRSPDYTTELLIQVARLLREREHFNGYIHMKGIPGTDQALLNELGQYVDRVSVNIELPSEKSLRLLAPQKTRNAILAPMKFFKESIEVHKEEKKHFKKAPSFVPAGQTTQLIVGASGESDRQILLLTQGLYRKAALKRVYYSAYVPVMKGKNLPALRRPPLSRENRLYQADWLLRFYHFQAEEILTPEEPDFDEELDPKCTWALRHRELFPVEINRASYEMILRVPGIGVKSALRIVKLRRYGNLSFEDVRRVGIVMKRARYFMTVNGRYYGGISLDSQQLRSRLISRTAVREVREMSLFDTQS
;
A
#
# COMPACT_ATOMS: atom_id res chain seq x y z
N MET A 1 5.85 10.11 -32.51
CA MET A 1 6.30 9.38 -31.29
C MET A 1 5.90 7.92 -31.49
N ASP A 2 6.86 7.03 -31.47
CA ASP A 2 6.62 5.60 -31.58
C ASP A 2 6.07 5.01 -30.25
N ILE A 3 5.65 3.73 -30.26
CA ILE A 3 5.08 3.08 -29.08
C ILE A 3 6.14 2.92 -27.95
N GLY A 4 7.42 2.72 -28.30
CA GLY A 4 8.49 2.59 -27.34
C GLY A 4 8.71 3.90 -26.58
N GLU A 5 8.83 5.02 -27.29
CA GLU A 5 8.97 6.36 -26.69
C GLU A 5 7.76 6.72 -25.79
N LYS A 6 6.52 6.38 -26.23
CA LYS A 6 5.32 6.58 -25.40
C LYS A 6 5.40 5.74 -24.14
N LEU A 7 5.80 4.48 -24.25
CA LEU A 7 5.91 3.56 -23.12
C LEU A 7 6.90 4.07 -22.07
N ASP A 8 8.08 4.54 -22.48
CA ASP A 8 9.08 5.08 -21.56
C ASP A 8 8.55 6.28 -20.78
N ILE A 9 7.86 7.22 -21.44
CA ILE A 9 7.27 8.39 -20.78
C ILE A 9 6.17 7.97 -19.81
N LEU A 10 5.27 7.07 -20.20
CA LEU A 10 4.09 6.71 -19.43
C LEU A 10 4.39 5.72 -18.30
N ALA A 11 5.38 4.87 -18.46
CA ALA A 11 5.88 4.00 -17.41
C ALA A 11 6.65 4.80 -16.35
N ASP A 12 7.47 5.77 -16.75
CA ASP A 12 8.16 6.66 -15.79
C ASP A 12 7.14 7.52 -15.02
N ALA A 13 6.13 8.06 -15.69
CA ALA A 13 5.06 8.81 -15.03
C ALA A 13 4.24 7.96 -14.04
N ALA A 14 4.10 6.66 -14.29
CA ALA A 14 3.36 5.73 -13.42
C ALA A 14 4.08 5.41 -12.09
N LYS A 15 5.36 5.73 -11.92
CA LYS A 15 6.12 5.42 -10.69
C LYS A 15 5.56 6.11 -9.44
N TYR A 16 4.92 7.25 -9.60
CA TYR A 16 4.30 8.02 -8.51
C TYR A 16 2.95 7.45 -8.03
N ASP A 17 2.40 6.48 -8.74
CA ASP A 17 1.18 5.77 -8.34
C ASP A 17 1.55 4.50 -7.56
N VAL A 18 1.53 4.58 -6.23
CA VAL A 18 1.98 3.49 -5.34
C VAL A 18 0.82 2.58 -4.98
N SER A 19 0.40 1.73 -5.90
CA SER A 19 -0.57 0.67 -5.61
C SER A 19 0.03 -0.75 -5.67
N CYS A 20 1.35 -0.83 -5.78
CA CYS A 20 2.12 -2.07 -5.84
C CYS A 20 3.60 -1.79 -5.54
N SER A 21 4.37 -2.82 -5.22
CA SER A 21 5.82 -2.72 -5.02
C SER A 21 6.52 -2.76 -6.38
N SER A 22 7.36 -1.76 -6.69
CA SER A 22 8.27 -1.82 -7.84
C SER A 22 9.64 -2.29 -7.38
N SER A 23 10.38 -3.02 -8.23
CA SER A 23 11.73 -3.49 -7.90
C SER A 23 12.76 -2.37 -7.77
N GLY A 24 12.51 -1.20 -8.37
CA GLY A 24 13.42 -0.05 -8.36
C GLY A 24 14.78 -0.29 -9.02
N SER A 25 15.05 -1.50 -9.52
CA SER A 25 16.34 -1.85 -10.13
C SER A 25 16.38 -1.51 -11.63
N SER A 26 17.49 -0.96 -12.09
CA SER A 26 17.77 -0.80 -13.52
C SER A 26 19.20 -1.23 -13.81
N ARG A 27 19.38 -1.94 -14.90
CA ARG A 27 20.71 -2.27 -15.45
C ARG A 27 20.65 -2.09 -16.96
N ALA A 28 21.49 -1.19 -17.50
CA ALA A 28 21.70 -1.09 -18.93
C ALA A 28 22.37 -2.38 -19.44
N ASN A 29 21.97 -2.85 -20.63
CA ASN A 29 22.61 -3.98 -21.26
C ASN A 29 23.99 -3.56 -21.78
N ALA A 30 25.02 -4.18 -21.26
CA ALA A 30 26.43 -3.97 -21.68
C ALA A 30 26.94 -5.10 -22.60
N GLY A 31 26.02 -5.71 -23.41
CA GLY A 31 26.38 -6.78 -24.36
C GLY A 31 26.08 -8.21 -23.85
N GLY A 32 25.34 -8.37 -22.71
CA GLY A 32 24.94 -9.65 -22.16
C GLY A 32 23.46 -9.99 -22.41
N LEU A 33 22.98 -11.09 -21.82
CA LEU A 33 21.56 -11.49 -21.84
C LEU A 33 20.74 -10.69 -20.83
N GLY A 34 19.63 -10.11 -21.29
CA GLY A 34 18.63 -9.42 -20.46
C GLY A 34 18.87 -7.92 -20.30
N ASN A 35 17.76 -7.20 -20.10
CA ASN A 35 17.71 -5.78 -19.75
C ASN A 35 16.93 -5.60 -18.45
N GLY A 36 17.48 -4.85 -17.48
CA GLY A 36 16.73 -4.39 -16.33
C GLY A 36 16.14 -3.01 -16.61
N HIS A 37 14.87 -2.91 -16.93
CA HIS A 37 14.19 -1.62 -17.09
C HIS A 37 13.83 -0.99 -15.74
N LYS A 38 14.04 0.32 -15.62
CA LYS A 38 13.78 1.13 -14.43
C LYS A 38 12.30 1.24 -14.05
N SER A 39 11.41 1.10 -15.02
CA SER A 39 9.98 1.39 -14.90
C SER A 39 9.15 0.41 -15.71
N GLY A 40 7.85 0.36 -15.43
CA GLY A 40 6.88 -0.39 -16.23
C GLY A 40 6.49 -1.76 -15.68
N ILE A 41 7.26 -2.38 -14.78
CA ILE A 41 6.86 -3.64 -14.13
C ILE A 41 6.77 -3.43 -12.62
N CYS A 42 5.63 -3.78 -12.05
CA CYS A 42 5.41 -3.77 -10.62
C CYS A 42 4.94 -5.14 -10.13
N HIS A 43 4.94 -5.33 -8.83
CA HIS A 43 4.58 -6.58 -8.20
C HIS A 43 3.41 -6.38 -7.22
N THR A 44 2.41 -7.24 -7.30
CA THR A 44 1.33 -7.32 -6.31
C THR A 44 1.29 -8.70 -5.69
N TRP A 45 0.72 -8.82 -4.51
CA TRP A 45 0.60 -10.10 -3.81
C TRP A 45 -0.86 -10.54 -3.83
N THR A 46 -1.10 -11.78 -4.23
CA THR A 46 -2.40 -12.42 -4.17
C THR A 46 -2.70 -12.91 -2.74
N ALA A 47 -3.95 -13.26 -2.48
CA ALA A 47 -4.37 -13.73 -1.16
C ALA A 47 -3.66 -15.02 -0.71
N ASP A 48 -3.24 -15.85 -1.65
CA ASP A 48 -2.46 -17.07 -1.43
C ASP A 48 -0.96 -16.83 -1.26
N GLY A 49 -0.51 -15.57 -1.31
CA GLY A 49 0.88 -15.17 -1.08
C GLY A 49 1.78 -15.25 -2.31
N ARG A 50 1.23 -15.50 -3.52
CA ARG A 50 2.01 -15.42 -4.76
C ARG A 50 2.30 -13.97 -5.13
N CYS A 51 3.50 -13.73 -5.65
CA CYS A 51 3.89 -12.47 -6.28
C CYS A 51 3.46 -12.49 -7.74
N VAL A 52 2.71 -11.48 -8.17
CA VAL A 52 2.22 -11.32 -9.55
C VAL A 52 2.89 -10.09 -10.15
N SER A 53 3.56 -10.27 -11.30
CA SER A 53 4.18 -9.20 -12.07
C SER A 53 3.15 -8.51 -12.96
N LEU A 54 3.11 -7.17 -12.94
CA LEU A 54 2.14 -6.38 -13.70
C LEU A 54 2.85 -5.36 -14.60
N LEU A 55 2.38 -5.20 -15.83
CA LEU A 55 2.68 -4.02 -16.63
C LEU A 55 2.00 -2.83 -15.97
N LYS A 56 2.79 -1.86 -15.48
CA LYS A 56 2.29 -0.67 -14.80
C LYS A 56 2.57 0.56 -15.64
N ILE A 57 1.52 1.12 -16.21
CA ILE A 57 1.61 2.30 -17.09
C ILE A 57 0.43 3.26 -16.85
N LEU A 58 0.63 4.51 -17.30
CA LEU A 58 -0.47 5.43 -17.55
C LEU A 58 -0.97 5.25 -18.98
N MET A 59 -2.28 5.34 -19.18
CA MET A 59 -2.84 5.50 -20.54
C MET A 59 -2.40 6.84 -21.13
N THR A 60 -2.45 7.90 -20.33
CA THR A 60 -1.89 9.21 -20.67
C THR A 60 -1.42 9.95 -19.42
N ASN A 61 -0.37 10.74 -19.55
CA ASN A 61 0.07 11.70 -18.54
C ASN A 61 -0.44 13.13 -18.81
N SER A 62 -1.24 13.35 -19.86
CA SER A 62 -2.01 14.58 -20.06
C SER A 62 -3.19 14.60 -19.09
N CYS A 63 -3.39 15.74 -18.39
CA CYS A 63 -4.44 15.87 -17.40
C CYS A 63 -5.05 17.27 -17.45
N ILE A 64 -6.38 17.35 -17.31
CA ILE A 64 -7.10 18.64 -17.21
C ILE A 64 -7.03 19.24 -15.82
N TYR A 65 -6.63 18.45 -14.80
CA TYR A 65 -6.49 18.88 -13.42
C TYR A 65 -5.10 19.46 -13.13
N ASP A 66 -5.07 20.33 -12.11
CA ASP A 66 -3.85 21.04 -11.71
C ASP A 66 -3.49 20.78 -10.24
N CYS A 67 -3.49 19.51 -9.84
CA CYS A 67 -3.14 19.11 -8.48
C CYS A 67 -1.68 19.48 -8.17
N GLU A 68 -1.43 20.30 -7.14
CA GLU A 68 -0.08 20.86 -6.86
C GLU A 68 1.00 19.79 -6.61
N TYR A 69 0.63 18.63 -6.05
CA TYR A 69 1.55 17.53 -5.78
C TYR A 69 1.87 16.66 -6.99
N CYS A 70 1.17 16.84 -8.13
CA CYS A 70 1.25 15.93 -9.26
C CYS A 70 2.22 16.42 -10.33
N VAL A 71 3.20 15.58 -10.68
CA VAL A 71 4.14 15.87 -11.76
C VAL A 71 3.46 16.03 -13.12
N ASN A 72 2.30 15.39 -13.30
CA ASN A 72 1.51 15.41 -14.52
C ASN A 72 0.39 16.48 -14.52
N ARG A 73 0.42 17.44 -13.58
CA ARG A 73 -0.57 18.52 -13.54
C ARG A 73 -0.55 19.35 -14.83
N ARG A 74 -1.70 19.97 -15.16
CA ARG A 74 -1.90 20.72 -16.40
C ARG A 74 -0.84 21.80 -16.62
N SER A 75 -0.52 22.57 -15.57
CA SER A 75 0.41 23.70 -15.66
C SER A 75 1.90 23.32 -15.63
N HIS A 76 2.23 22.04 -15.49
CA HIS A 76 3.62 21.58 -15.47
C HIS A 76 4.10 21.23 -16.87
N ASP A 77 5.23 21.82 -17.27
CA ASP A 77 5.88 21.52 -18.52
C ASP A 77 6.64 20.18 -18.42
N THR A 78 6.02 19.13 -18.95
CA THR A 78 6.59 17.78 -19.05
C THR A 78 6.20 17.14 -20.37
N LYS A 79 7.04 16.25 -20.89
CA LYS A 79 6.70 15.50 -22.12
C LYS A 79 5.40 14.75 -21.91
N ARG A 80 4.46 14.96 -22.82
CA ARG A 80 3.14 14.34 -22.80
C ARG A 80 3.06 13.22 -23.82
N ALA A 81 2.45 12.11 -23.42
CA ALA A 81 2.17 10.98 -24.28
C ALA A 81 0.78 10.42 -24.01
N MET A 82 0.26 9.70 -24.98
CA MET A 82 -0.98 8.94 -24.85
C MET A 82 -0.85 7.65 -25.64
N LEU A 83 -1.20 6.54 -25.02
CA LEU A 83 -1.43 5.26 -25.67
C LEU A 83 -2.92 5.11 -25.93
N MET A 84 -3.26 4.74 -27.17
CA MET A 84 -4.62 4.37 -27.52
C MET A 84 -4.97 3.00 -26.94
N PRO A 85 -6.25 2.68 -26.72
CA PRO A 85 -6.67 1.38 -26.19
C PRO A 85 -6.03 0.19 -26.91
N GLU A 86 -5.98 0.20 -28.21
CA GLU A 86 -5.37 -0.87 -29.03
C GLU A 86 -3.86 -1.01 -28.78
N GLU A 87 -3.13 0.09 -28.61
CA GLU A 87 -1.70 0.07 -28.31
C GLU A 87 -1.45 -0.57 -26.93
N ILE A 88 -2.29 -0.26 -25.92
CA ILE A 88 -2.18 -0.85 -24.58
C ILE A 88 -2.48 -2.35 -24.60
N VAL A 89 -3.51 -2.75 -25.33
CA VAL A 89 -3.88 -4.16 -25.52
C VAL A 89 -2.72 -4.93 -26.16
N THR A 90 -2.19 -4.41 -27.27
CA THR A 90 -1.05 -5.01 -27.97
C THR A 90 0.16 -5.17 -27.05
N LEU A 91 0.56 -4.11 -26.32
CA LEU A 91 1.67 -4.16 -25.36
C LEU A 91 1.42 -5.20 -24.27
N THR A 92 0.21 -5.23 -23.70
CA THR A 92 -0.13 -6.17 -22.63
C THR A 92 -0.02 -7.61 -23.11
N ILE A 93 -0.57 -7.93 -24.26
CA ILE A 93 -0.56 -9.29 -24.82
C ILE A 93 0.87 -9.72 -25.22
N GLU A 94 1.64 -8.82 -25.86
CA GLU A 94 3.02 -9.13 -26.22
C GLU A 94 3.92 -9.37 -25.00
N PHE A 95 3.78 -8.58 -23.94
CA PHE A 95 4.54 -8.77 -22.70
C PHE A 95 4.11 -10.04 -21.97
N TYR A 96 2.82 -10.38 -22.00
CA TYR A 96 2.29 -11.61 -21.44
C TYR A 96 2.81 -12.84 -22.19
N LYS A 97 2.75 -12.85 -23.54
CA LYS A 97 3.27 -13.95 -24.38
C LYS A 97 4.77 -14.19 -24.15
N ARG A 98 5.53 -13.13 -23.87
CA ARG A 98 6.96 -13.23 -23.54
C ARG A 98 7.24 -13.57 -22.09
N ASN A 99 6.20 -13.82 -21.30
CA ASN A 99 6.30 -14.19 -19.89
C ASN A 99 6.96 -13.11 -19.00
N TYR A 100 6.85 -11.83 -19.37
CA TYR A 100 7.36 -10.71 -18.59
C TYR A 100 6.40 -10.27 -17.50
N ILE A 101 5.09 -10.44 -17.74
CA ILE A 101 4.01 -10.03 -16.86
C ILE A 101 2.93 -11.09 -16.77
N GLU A 102 2.16 -11.04 -15.68
CA GLU A 102 0.96 -11.85 -15.45
C GLU A 102 -0.32 -11.01 -15.48
N GLY A 103 -0.19 -9.68 -15.63
CA GLY A 103 -1.34 -8.80 -15.67
C GLY A 103 -1.00 -7.34 -16.00
N LEU A 104 -2.03 -6.50 -15.97
CA LEU A 104 -1.98 -5.08 -16.26
C LEU A 104 -2.41 -4.26 -15.03
N PHE A 105 -1.63 -3.23 -14.69
CA PHE A 105 -2.06 -2.13 -13.84
C PHE A 105 -2.11 -0.84 -14.66
N LEU A 106 -3.32 -0.36 -14.92
CA LEU A 106 -3.56 0.82 -15.74
C LEU A 106 -4.15 1.96 -14.93
N SER A 107 -3.49 3.11 -15.01
CA SER A 107 -4.01 4.38 -14.53
C SER A 107 -4.01 5.43 -15.64
N SER A 108 -4.47 6.64 -15.38
CA SER A 108 -4.53 7.70 -16.38
C SER A 108 -4.53 9.09 -15.75
N GLY A 109 -3.94 10.07 -16.43
CA GLY A 109 -4.38 11.44 -16.32
C GLY A 109 -5.82 11.57 -16.84
N ILE A 110 -6.54 12.59 -16.40
CA ILE A 110 -7.93 12.82 -16.80
C ILE A 110 -7.93 13.73 -18.01
N ILE A 111 -8.46 13.23 -19.13
CA ILE A 111 -8.60 13.99 -20.40
C ILE A 111 -10.08 14.25 -20.68
N ARG A 112 -10.41 15.43 -21.15
CA ARG A 112 -11.77 15.92 -21.42
C ARG A 112 -12.69 15.88 -20.21
N SER A 113 -13.03 14.68 -19.72
CA SER A 113 -13.87 14.45 -18.52
C SER A 113 -13.52 13.14 -17.82
N PRO A 114 -13.96 12.95 -16.57
CA PRO A 114 -13.86 11.64 -15.89
C PRO A 114 -14.51 10.51 -16.68
N ASP A 115 -15.72 10.73 -17.21
CA ASP A 115 -16.47 9.73 -17.96
C ASP A 115 -15.74 9.32 -19.24
N TYR A 116 -15.34 10.28 -20.07
CA TYR A 116 -14.58 10.00 -21.29
C TYR A 116 -13.29 9.22 -21.01
N THR A 117 -12.58 9.57 -19.93
CA THR A 117 -11.36 8.84 -19.55
C THR A 117 -11.69 7.41 -19.11
N THR A 118 -12.79 7.22 -18.38
CA THR A 118 -13.24 5.91 -17.93
C THR A 118 -13.73 5.05 -19.10
N GLU A 119 -14.42 5.61 -20.09
CA GLU A 119 -14.83 4.91 -21.33
C GLU A 119 -13.61 4.30 -22.06
N LEU A 120 -12.52 5.05 -22.18
CA LEU A 120 -11.27 4.53 -22.77
C LEU A 120 -10.65 3.41 -21.93
N LEU A 121 -10.67 3.52 -20.60
CA LEU A 121 -10.18 2.46 -19.70
C LEU A 121 -11.04 1.19 -19.84
N ILE A 122 -12.37 1.34 -19.91
CA ILE A 122 -13.31 0.23 -20.16
C ILE A 122 -13.01 -0.42 -21.51
N GLN A 123 -12.77 0.37 -22.55
CA GLN A 123 -12.43 -0.15 -23.87
C GLN A 123 -11.19 -1.05 -23.83
N VAL A 124 -10.13 -0.65 -23.11
CA VAL A 124 -8.94 -1.51 -22.90
C VAL A 124 -9.32 -2.82 -22.23
N ALA A 125 -10.08 -2.74 -21.13
CA ALA A 125 -10.45 -3.93 -20.34
C ALA A 125 -11.34 -4.89 -21.14
N ARG A 126 -12.31 -4.33 -21.88
CA ARG A 126 -13.21 -5.08 -22.75
C ARG A 126 -12.44 -5.79 -23.87
N LEU A 127 -11.58 -5.07 -24.60
CA LEU A 127 -10.75 -5.66 -25.66
C LEU A 127 -9.87 -6.79 -25.13
N LEU A 128 -9.24 -6.62 -23.96
CA LEU A 128 -8.45 -7.69 -23.33
C LEU A 128 -9.32 -8.90 -23.01
N ARG A 129 -10.51 -8.72 -22.42
CA ARG A 129 -11.36 -9.83 -21.98
C ARG A 129 -12.10 -10.51 -23.13
N GLU A 130 -12.72 -9.74 -24.02
CA GLU A 130 -13.63 -10.27 -25.05
C GLU A 130 -12.89 -10.66 -26.34
N ARG A 131 -11.99 -9.81 -26.83
CA ARG A 131 -11.27 -10.07 -28.09
C ARG A 131 -10.04 -10.95 -27.90
N GLU A 132 -9.19 -10.61 -26.93
CA GLU A 132 -7.92 -11.33 -26.69
C GLU A 132 -8.10 -12.53 -25.76
N HIS A 133 -9.27 -12.71 -25.14
CA HIS A 133 -9.56 -13.76 -24.16
C HIS A 133 -8.52 -13.80 -23.02
N PHE A 134 -8.01 -12.61 -22.64
CA PHE A 134 -6.98 -12.48 -21.64
C PHE A 134 -7.53 -12.76 -20.24
N ASN A 135 -7.05 -13.84 -19.60
CA ASN A 135 -7.41 -14.25 -18.24
C ASN A 135 -6.43 -13.76 -17.18
N GLY A 136 -5.42 -12.95 -17.53
CA GLY A 136 -4.47 -12.36 -16.59
C GLY A 136 -5.14 -11.31 -15.70
N TYR A 137 -4.43 -10.89 -14.65
CA TYR A 137 -4.92 -9.95 -13.66
C TYR A 137 -5.02 -8.53 -14.24
N ILE A 138 -6.17 -7.87 -14.06
CA ILE A 138 -6.40 -6.48 -14.48
C ILE A 138 -6.74 -5.62 -13.26
N HIS A 139 -5.90 -4.62 -12.99
CA HIS A 139 -6.12 -3.59 -11.98
C HIS A 139 -6.23 -2.23 -12.65
N MET A 140 -7.34 -1.53 -12.45
CA MET A 140 -7.56 -0.20 -13.01
C MET A 140 -7.94 0.83 -11.96
N LYS A 141 -7.72 2.09 -12.29
CA LYS A 141 -8.18 3.22 -11.48
C LYS A 141 -9.65 3.51 -11.78
N GLY A 142 -10.45 3.59 -10.71
CA GLY A 142 -11.76 4.24 -10.77
C GLY A 142 -11.57 5.75 -10.69
N ILE A 143 -11.92 6.45 -11.75
CA ILE A 143 -11.71 7.90 -11.84
C ILE A 143 -12.76 8.62 -10.97
N PRO A 144 -12.34 9.52 -10.05
CA PRO A 144 -13.26 10.31 -9.25
C PRO A 144 -14.18 11.18 -10.12
N GLY A 145 -15.49 11.14 -9.84
CA GLY A 145 -16.50 11.90 -10.60
C GLY A 145 -17.07 11.20 -11.81
N THR A 146 -16.69 9.95 -12.07
CA THR A 146 -17.28 9.11 -13.13
C THR A 146 -18.72 8.70 -12.78
N ASP A 147 -19.57 8.65 -13.80
CA ASP A 147 -20.94 8.14 -13.71
C ASP A 147 -21.00 6.69 -13.23
N GLN A 148 -22.04 6.35 -12.46
CA GLN A 148 -22.17 5.01 -11.86
C GLN A 148 -22.36 3.89 -12.89
N ALA A 149 -23.00 4.16 -14.04
CA ALA A 149 -23.16 3.15 -15.09
C ALA A 149 -21.79 2.73 -15.66
N LEU A 150 -20.89 3.70 -15.89
CA LEU A 150 -19.52 3.43 -16.35
C LEU A 150 -18.70 2.70 -15.28
N LEU A 151 -18.86 3.07 -13.99
CA LEU A 151 -18.20 2.34 -12.91
C LEU A 151 -18.67 0.89 -12.79
N ASN A 152 -19.97 0.67 -13.01
CA ASN A 152 -20.54 -0.68 -13.05
C ASN A 152 -19.95 -1.50 -14.21
N GLU A 153 -19.90 -0.92 -15.40
CA GLU A 153 -19.31 -1.57 -16.57
C GLU A 153 -17.82 -1.90 -16.33
N LEU A 154 -17.04 -0.93 -15.84
CA LEU A 154 -15.62 -1.15 -15.50
C LEU A 154 -15.45 -2.34 -14.54
N GLY A 155 -16.30 -2.41 -13.50
CA GLY A 155 -16.24 -3.45 -12.47
C GLY A 155 -16.47 -4.87 -12.99
N GLN A 156 -17.11 -5.05 -14.12
CA GLN A 156 -17.34 -6.36 -14.75
C GLN A 156 -16.07 -6.92 -15.43
N TYR A 157 -15.17 -6.04 -15.89
CA TYR A 157 -13.99 -6.45 -16.66
C TYR A 157 -12.70 -6.53 -15.83
N VAL A 158 -12.64 -5.86 -14.68
CA VAL A 158 -11.42 -5.76 -13.87
C VAL A 158 -11.43 -6.67 -12.64
N ASP A 159 -10.26 -7.15 -12.23
CA ASP A 159 -10.13 -7.92 -11.00
C ASP A 159 -10.07 -7.02 -9.77
N ARG A 160 -9.43 -5.87 -9.89
CA ARG A 160 -9.30 -4.89 -8.81
C ARG A 160 -9.52 -3.48 -9.34
N VAL A 161 -10.14 -2.67 -8.50
CA VAL A 161 -10.25 -1.24 -8.72
C VAL A 161 -9.58 -0.47 -7.58
N SER A 162 -9.02 0.69 -7.88
CA SER A 162 -8.57 1.62 -6.86
C SER A 162 -9.05 3.04 -7.14
N VAL A 163 -9.67 3.65 -6.13
CA VAL A 163 -10.02 5.07 -6.15
C VAL A 163 -9.10 5.76 -5.17
N ASN A 164 -8.24 6.65 -5.63
CA ASN A 164 -7.29 7.33 -4.76
C ASN A 164 -7.98 8.39 -3.91
N ILE A 165 -7.74 8.34 -2.60
CA ILE A 165 -8.22 9.39 -1.69
C ILE A 165 -7.33 10.64 -1.74
N GLU A 166 -6.10 10.48 -2.21
CA GLU A 166 -5.05 11.47 -2.44
C GLU A 166 -4.53 12.11 -1.14
N LEU A 167 -5.36 12.83 -0.41
CA LEU A 167 -5.00 13.58 0.77
C LEU A 167 -5.89 13.21 1.96
N PRO A 168 -5.35 13.30 3.21
CA PRO A 168 -6.08 12.82 4.38
C PRO A 168 -7.31 13.64 4.77
N SER A 169 -7.34 14.93 4.42
CA SER A 169 -8.43 15.83 4.82
C SER A 169 -9.05 16.56 3.63
N GLU A 170 -10.30 16.98 3.81
CA GLU A 170 -10.99 17.81 2.82
C GLU A 170 -10.32 19.20 2.68
N LYS A 171 -9.77 19.74 3.78
CA LYS A 171 -9.02 20.99 3.77
C LYS A 171 -7.81 20.89 2.86
N SER A 172 -7.02 19.85 3.01
CA SER A 172 -5.83 19.62 2.17
C SER A 172 -6.19 19.32 0.72
N LEU A 173 -7.30 18.58 0.51
CA LEU A 173 -7.79 18.30 -0.84
C LEU A 173 -8.18 19.58 -1.58
N ARG A 174 -8.95 20.47 -0.93
CA ARG A 174 -9.32 21.80 -1.52
C ARG A 174 -8.09 22.65 -1.80
N LEU A 175 -7.07 22.58 -0.96
CA LEU A 175 -5.85 23.38 -1.08
C LEU A 175 -4.96 22.89 -2.22
N LEU A 176 -4.73 21.57 -2.32
CA LEU A 176 -3.71 20.97 -3.20
C LEU A 176 -4.29 20.34 -4.47
N ALA A 177 -5.59 20.06 -4.51
CA ALA A 177 -6.30 19.45 -5.64
C ALA A 177 -7.73 20.00 -5.76
N PRO A 178 -7.90 21.30 -6.04
CA PRO A 178 -9.21 21.98 -5.95
C PRO A 178 -10.27 21.43 -6.92
N GLN A 179 -9.88 20.75 -7.99
CA GLN A 179 -10.80 20.10 -8.91
C GLN A 179 -11.34 18.75 -8.40
N LYS A 180 -10.78 18.21 -7.31
CA LYS A 180 -11.24 16.97 -6.69
C LYS A 180 -12.06 17.29 -5.45
N THR A 181 -13.30 16.84 -5.40
CA THR A 181 -14.14 16.96 -4.20
C THR A 181 -14.15 15.66 -3.42
N ARG A 182 -14.36 15.77 -2.11
CA ARG A 182 -14.51 14.58 -1.25
C ARG A 182 -15.61 13.66 -1.74
N ASN A 183 -16.75 14.21 -2.16
CA ASN A 183 -17.86 13.42 -2.66
C ASN A 183 -17.52 12.69 -3.96
N ALA A 184 -16.85 13.35 -4.91
CA ALA A 184 -16.40 12.72 -6.15
C ALA A 184 -15.47 11.51 -5.92
N ILE A 185 -14.73 11.49 -4.81
CA ILE A 185 -13.85 10.38 -4.42
C ILE A 185 -14.63 9.28 -3.66
N LEU A 186 -15.46 9.67 -2.70
CA LEU A 186 -16.13 8.71 -1.82
C LEU A 186 -17.33 8.03 -2.48
N ALA A 187 -18.03 8.68 -3.42
CA ALA A 187 -19.18 8.09 -4.11
C ALA A 187 -18.79 6.83 -4.91
N PRO A 188 -17.74 6.83 -5.77
CA PRO A 188 -17.27 5.61 -6.40
C PRO A 188 -16.84 4.51 -5.42
N MET A 189 -16.18 4.87 -4.32
CA MET A 189 -15.76 3.89 -3.30
C MET A 189 -16.96 3.20 -2.64
N LYS A 190 -18.02 3.97 -2.34
CA LYS A 190 -19.27 3.46 -1.79
C LYS A 190 -19.97 2.55 -2.80
N PHE A 191 -20.07 2.99 -4.05
CA PHE A 191 -20.65 2.21 -5.14
C PHE A 191 -19.95 0.86 -5.30
N PHE A 192 -18.62 0.84 -5.41
CA PHE A 192 -17.87 -0.42 -5.53
C PHE A 192 -18.07 -1.32 -4.32
N LYS A 193 -18.10 -0.78 -3.10
CA LYS A 193 -18.38 -1.59 -1.90
C LYS A 193 -19.72 -2.29 -2.04
N GLU A 194 -20.80 -1.54 -2.27
CA GLU A 194 -22.17 -2.06 -2.36
C GLU A 194 -22.30 -3.10 -3.48
N SER A 195 -21.77 -2.79 -4.67
CA SER A 195 -21.80 -3.71 -5.81
C SER A 195 -21.00 -5.00 -5.56
N ILE A 196 -19.81 -4.91 -4.94
CA ILE A 196 -19.01 -6.09 -4.58
C ILE A 196 -19.77 -6.97 -3.57
N GLU A 197 -20.45 -6.37 -2.58
CA GLU A 197 -21.22 -7.10 -1.58
C GLU A 197 -22.42 -7.82 -2.24
N VAL A 198 -23.17 -7.15 -3.13
CA VAL A 198 -24.28 -7.72 -3.88
C VAL A 198 -23.82 -8.91 -4.73
N HIS A 199 -22.81 -8.72 -5.59
CA HIS A 199 -22.33 -9.80 -6.46
C HIS A 199 -21.70 -10.97 -5.68
N LYS A 200 -21.10 -10.71 -4.53
CA LYS A 200 -20.60 -11.76 -3.65
C LYS A 200 -21.73 -12.60 -3.07
N GLU A 201 -22.86 -11.97 -2.75
CA GLU A 201 -24.05 -12.68 -2.26
C GLU A 201 -24.70 -13.49 -3.38
N GLU A 202 -24.87 -12.89 -4.57
CA GLU A 202 -25.40 -13.58 -5.76
C GLU A 202 -24.59 -14.84 -6.11
N LYS A 203 -23.27 -14.79 -6.01
CA LYS A 203 -22.40 -15.96 -6.24
C LYS A 203 -22.62 -17.12 -5.26
N LYS A 204 -23.13 -16.88 -4.07
CA LYS A 204 -23.48 -17.96 -3.15
C LYS A 204 -24.72 -18.74 -3.64
N HIS A 205 -25.62 -18.06 -4.32
CA HIS A 205 -26.88 -18.65 -4.82
C HIS A 205 -26.73 -19.13 -6.26
N PHE A 206 -25.97 -18.45 -7.09
CA PHE A 206 -25.84 -18.71 -8.51
C PHE A 206 -24.37 -18.91 -8.90
N LYS A 207 -23.94 -20.15 -9.12
CA LYS A 207 -22.54 -20.49 -9.51
C LYS A 207 -22.05 -19.77 -10.77
N LYS A 208 -22.96 -19.44 -11.69
CA LYS A 208 -22.66 -18.78 -12.96
C LYS A 208 -22.80 -17.24 -12.89
N ALA A 209 -23.12 -16.65 -11.72
CA ALA A 209 -23.17 -15.21 -11.57
C ALA A 209 -21.85 -14.55 -12.01
N PRO A 210 -21.88 -13.43 -12.74
CA PRO A 210 -20.68 -12.77 -13.22
C PRO A 210 -19.81 -12.29 -12.05
N SER A 211 -18.51 -12.23 -12.29
CA SER A 211 -17.59 -11.65 -11.31
C SER A 211 -17.63 -10.13 -11.40
N PHE A 212 -17.63 -9.48 -10.24
CA PHE A 212 -17.52 -8.04 -10.15
C PHE A 212 -16.38 -7.68 -9.18
N VAL A 213 -15.31 -7.09 -9.71
CA VAL A 213 -14.11 -6.67 -8.93
C VAL A 213 -13.70 -7.74 -7.89
N PRO A 214 -13.42 -8.99 -8.28
CA PRO A 214 -13.26 -10.11 -7.34
C PRO A 214 -12.10 -9.94 -6.35
N ALA A 215 -11.06 -9.19 -6.70
CA ALA A 215 -9.95 -8.85 -5.80
C ALA A 215 -10.23 -7.62 -4.92
N GLY A 216 -11.42 -7.00 -5.06
CA GLY A 216 -11.89 -5.90 -4.23
C GLY A 216 -11.25 -4.56 -4.56
N GLN A 217 -11.56 -3.56 -3.75
CA GLN A 217 -11.07 -2.20 -3.94
C GLN A 217 -9.92 -1.83 -2.99
N THR A 218 -9.09 -0.88 -3.45
CA THR A 218 -7.98 -0.30 -2.69
C THR A 218 -7.97 1.21 -2.84
N THR A 219 -7.17 1.90 -2.05
CA THR A 219 -6.93 3.34 -2.18
C THR A 219 -5.47 3.68 -1.95
N GLN A 220 -5.08 4.88 -2.35
CA GLN A 220 -3.78 5.46 -2.06
C GLN A 220 -3.97 6.86 -1.49
N LEU A 221 -3.10 7.23 -0.54
CA LEU A 221 -2.97 8.60 -0.05
C LEU A 221 -1.50 9.03 0.01
N ILE A 222 -1.28 10.33 -0.14
CA ILE A 222 0.04 10.95 -0.11
C ILE A 222 0.33 11.37 1.33
N VAL A 223 1.52 11.04 1.81
CA VAL A 223 1.99 11.32 3.17
C VAL A 223 3.00 12.45 3.14
N GLY A 224 2.74 13.50 3.94
CA GLY A 224 3.69 14.61 4.07
C GLY A 224 3.59 15.70 2.99
N ALA A 225 2.57 15.66 2.11
CA ALA A 225 2.26 16.78 1.22
C ALA A 225 1.48 17.88 1.93
N SER A 226 0.92 17.59 3.08
CA SER A 226 0.06 18.45 3.90
C SER A 226 0.31 18.22 5.39
N GLY A 227 -0.27 19.06 6.24
CA GLY A 227 0.07 19.14 7.67
C GLY A 227 -0.66 18.17 8.59
N GLU A 228 -1.32 17.13 8.08
CA GLU A 228 -2.00 16.14 8.93
C GLU A 228 -1.02 15.30 9.72
N SER A 229 -1.36 15.02 10.98
CA SER A 229 -0.62 14.11 11.84
C SER A 229 -0.80 12.64 11.40
N ASP A 230 0.12 11.77 11.83
CA ASP A 230 0.01 10.33 11.57
C ASP A 230 -1.23 9.72 12.22
N ARG A 231 -1.66 10.27 13.37
CA ARG A 231 -2.91 9.88 14.03
C ARG A 231 -4.13 10.16 13.15
N GLN A 232 -4.20 11.33 12.53
CA GLN A 232 -5.30 11.67 11.61
C GLN A 232 -5.34 10.72 10.42
N ILE A 233 -4.17 10.40 9.85
CA ILE A 233 -4.05 9.45 8.74
C ILE A 233 -4.48 8.06 9.18
N LEU A 234 -4.06 7.60 10.35
CA LEU A 234 -4.34 6.25 10.83
C LEU A 234 -5.84 6.07 11.19
N LEU A 235 -6.46 7.09 11.81
CA LEU A 235 -7.90 7.12 12.07
C LEU A 235 -8.72 7.09 10.77
N LEU A 236 -8.32 7.85 9.76
CA LEU A 236 -8.93 7.81 8.44
C LEU A 236 -8.81 6.41 7.83
N THR A 237 -7.62 5.81 7.88
CA THR A 237 -7.36 4.46 7.38
C THR A 237 -8.26 3.42 8.06
N GLN A 238 -8.37 3.45 9.38
CA GLN A 238 -9.27 2.56 10.13
C GLN A 238 -10.73 2.76 9.71
N GLY A 239 -11.15 4.02 9.55
CA GLY A 239 -12.49 4.35 9.07
C GLY A 239 -12.78 3.81 7.67
N LEU A 240 -11.79 3.88 6.77
CA LEU A 240 -11.90 3.35 5.41
C LEU A 240 -12.02 1.82 5.39
N TYR A 241 -11.27 1.10 6.22
CA TYR A 241 -11.41 -0.36 6.36
C TYR A 241 -12.80 -0.75 6.84
N ARG A 242 -13.33 -0.03 7.84
CA ARG A 242 -14.65 -0.32 8.42
C ARG A 242 -15.81 0.06 7.49
N LYS A 243 -15.73 1.24 6.85
CA LYS A 243 -16.86 1.84 6.11
C LYS A 243 -16.84 1.53 4.62
N ALA A 244 -15.66 1.44 3.99
CA ALA A 244 -15.53 1.24 2.55
C ALA A 244 -15.07 -0.19 2.17
N ALA A 245 -14.93 -1.11 3.14
CA ALA A 245 -14.50 -2.49 2.92
C ALA A 245 -13.23 -2.62 2.06
N LEU A 246 -12.30 -1.66 2.19
CA LEU A 246 -11.06 -1.65 1.43
C LEU A 246 -10.20 -2.88 1.77
N LYS A 247 -9.52 -3.40 0.77
CA LYS A 247 -8.53 -4.48 0.97
C LYS A 247 -7.20 -3.93 1.46
N ARG A 248 -6.84 -2.72 1.05
CA ARG A 248 -5.60 -2.05 1.47
C ARG A 248 -5.67 -0.54 1.24
N VAL A 249 -5.05 0.20 2.14
CA VAL A 249 -4.65 1.58 1.95
C VAL A 249 -3.16 1.60 1.62
N TYR A 250 -2.78 2.26 0.54
CA TYR A 250 -1.39 2.49 0.16
C TYR A 250 -0.98 3.90 0.58
N TYR A 251 0.17 4.01 1.22
CA TYR A 251 0.80 5.26 1.58
C TYR A 251 1.91 5.57 0.59
N SER A 252 2.00 6.82 0.18
CA SER A 252 3.06 7.28 -0.71
C SER A 252 3.70 8.52 -0.10
N ALA A 253 4.96 8.43 0.28
CA ALA A 253 5.69 9.61 0.72
C ALA A 253 5.69 10.68 -0.39
N TYR A 254 5.35 11.90 -0.03
CA TYR A 254 5.38 13.02 -0.97
C TYR A 254 6.79 13.21 -1.53
N VAL A 255 6.92 13.13 -2.85
CA VAL A 255 8.18 13.37 -3.56
C VAL A 255 8.23 14.84 -3.98
N PRO A 256 9.18 15.64 -3.46
CA PRO A 256 9.25 17.08 -3.73
C PRO A 256 9.88 17.34 -5.11
N VAL A 257 9.20 16.94 -6.18
CA VAL A 257 9.63 17.13 -7.57
C VAL A 257 9.45 18.57 -8.08
N MET A 258 8.62 19.34 -7.39
CA MET A 258 8.29 20.71 -7.77
C MET A 258 8.11 21.60 -6.54
N LYS A 259 8.33 22.90 -6.75
CA LYS A 259 7.91 23.93 -5.77
C LYS A 259 6.45 24.29 -6.02
N GLY A 260 5.64 24.29 -4.98
CA GLY A 260 4.24 24.76 -4.98
C GLY A 260 4.02 25.73 -3.85
N LYS A 261 3.06 26.63 -4.02
CA LYS A 261 2.73 27.65 -3.01
C LYS A 261 2.29 27.03 -1.69
N ASN A 262 1.56 25.91 -1.78
CA ASN A 262 0.93 25.25 -0.65
C ASN A 262 1.63 23.92 -0.28
N LEU A 263 2.71 23.58 -0.96
CA LEU A 263 3.48 22.36 -0.70
C LEU A 263 4.59 22.63 0.32
N PRO A 264 4.91 21.65 1.18
CA PRO A 264 6.00 21.79 2.13
C PRO A 264 7.36 21.82 1.43
N ALA A 265 8.27 22.63 1.95
CA ALA A 265 9.65 22.74 1.46
C ALA A 265 10.52 21.56 1.95
N LEU A 266 10.18 20.34 1.57
CA LEU A 266 10.96 19.15 1.91
C LEU A 266 12.17 19.03 0.98
N ARG A 267 13.30 18.59 1.53
CA ARG A 267 14.50 18.26 0.74
C ARG A 267 14.46 16.81 0.23
N ARG A 268 13.83 15.91 0.98
CA ARG A 268 13.68 14.47 0.67
C ARG A 268 12.28 13.97 1.03
N PRO A 269 11.78 12.91 0.38
CA PRO A 269 10.51 12.28 0.76
C PRO A 269 10.55 11.77 2.20
N PRO A 270 9.45 11.87 2.98
CA PRO A 270 9.37 11.39 4.35
C PRO A 270 9.18 9.85 4.42
N LEU A 271 10.16 9.09 3.95
CA LEU A 271 10.09 7.63 3.83
C LEU A 271 9.96 6.92 5.18
N SER A 272 10.60 7.43 6.23
CA SER A 272 10.46 6.86 7.59
C SER A 272 9.01 6.92 8.06
N ARG A 273 8.33 8.04 7.82
CA ARG A 273 6.91 8.26 8.14
C ARG A 273 6.00 7.30 7.35
N GLU A 274 6.24 7.15 6.04
CA GLU A 274 5.56 6.17 5.21
C GLU A 274 5.71 4.75 5.76
N ASN A 275 6.95 4.35 6.08
CA ASN A 275 7.25 3.04 6.64
C ASN A 275 6.54 2.79 7.99
N ARG A 276 6.48 3.79 8.88
CA ARG A 276 5.76 3.68 10.16
C ARG A 276 4.26 3.52 9.95
N LEU A 277 3.67 4.24 8.99
CA LEU A 277 2.26 4.08 8.62
C LEU A 277 1.97 2.67 8.10
N TYR A 278 2.83 2.10 7.25
CA TYR A 278 2.68 0.70 6.82
C TYR A 278 2.81 -0.30 7.98
N GLN A 279 3.69 -0.06 8.93
CA GLN A 279 3.81 -0.88 10.13
C GLN A 279 2.54 -0.80 10.99
N ALA A 280 1.99 0.40 11.19
CA ALA A 280 0.75 0.60 11.94
C ALA A 280 -0.47 0.03 11.20
N ASP A 281 -0.56 0.18 9.87
CA ASP A 281 -1.58 -0.46 9.04
C ASP A 281 -1.60 -1.99 9.24
N TRP A 282 -0.42 -2.59 9.34
CA TRP A 282 -0.28 -4.00 9.64
C TRP A 282 -0.83 -4.36 11.03
N LEU A 283 -0.62 -3.51 12.03
CA LEU A 283 -1.19 -3.67 13.37
C LEU A 283 -2.72 -3.59 13.37
N LEU A 284 -3.30 -2.63 12.63
CA LEU A 284 -4.75 -2.51 12.49
C LEU A 284 -5.38 -3.76 11.86
N ARG A 285 -4.79 -4.27 10.76
CA ARG A 285 -5.41 -5.33 9.96
C ARG A 285 -5.24 -6.74 10.52
N PHE A 286 -4.15 -7.01 11.23
CA PHE A 286 -3.77 -8.37 11.59
C PHE A 286 -3.50 -8.59 13.08
N TYR A 287 -3.36 -7.52 13.86
CA TYR A 287 -3.04 -7.62 15.29
C TYR A 287 -4.16 -7.09 16.19
N HIS A 288 -5.28 -6.71 15.61
CA HIS A 288 -6.45 -6.19 16.32
C HIS A 288 -6.19 -4.92 17.14
N PHE A 289 -5.20 -4.11 16.74
CA PHE A 289 -5.00 -2.79 17.31
C PHE A 289 -6.03 -1.80 16.77
N GLN A 290 -6.34 -0.79 17.58
CA GLN A 290 -7.13 0.37 17.15
C GLN A 290 -6.21 1.56 16.94
N ALA A 291 -6.58 2.47 16.03
CA ALA A 291 -5.78 3.65 15.73
C ALA A 291 -5.58 4.53 16.96
N GLU A 292 -6.63 4.63 17.81
CA GLU A 292 -6.67 5.43 19.02
C GLU A 292 -5.70 4.95 20.10
N GLU A 293 -5.38 3.64 20.15
CA GLU A 293 -4.40 3.10 21.08
C GLU A 293 -2.96 3.17 20.55
N ILE A 294 -2.78 3.17 19.22
CA ILE A 294 -1.45 3.28 18.60
C ILE A 294 -0.92 4.71 18.71
N LEU A 295 -1.74 5.72 18.47
CA LEU A 295 -1.40 7.13 18.54
C LEU A 295 -2.45 7.89 19.33
N THR A 296 -2.01 8.71 20.27
CA THR A 296 -2.87 9.51 21.15
C THR A 296 -2.92 10.97 20.71
N PRO A 297 -3.85 11.80 21.25
CA PRO A 297 -3.83 13.24 21.00
C PRO A 297 -2.55 13.94 21.45
N GLU A 298 -1.91 13.45 22.51
CA GLU A 298 -0.67 13.96 23.09
C GLU A 298 0.55 13.57 22.27
N GLU A 299 0.51 12.38 21.67
CA GLU A 299 1.57 11.85 20.79
C GLU A 299 0.96 11.48 19.41
N PRO A 300 0.67 12.49 18.56
CA PRO A 300 -0.08 12.29 17.33
C PRO A 300 0.77 11.76 16.17
N ASP A 301 2.09 11.77 16.29
CA ASP A 301 3.01 11.33 15.25
C ASP A 301 3.87 10.14 15.71
N PHE A 302 4.31 9.31 14.75
CA PHE A 302 5.13 8.16 15.04
C PHE A 302 6.54 8.53 15.50
N ASP A 303 7.05 7.70 16.41
CA ASP A 303 8.46 7.73 16.77
C ASP A 303 9.34 7.41 15.56
N GLU A 304 10.34 8.26 15.30
CA GLU A 304 11.23 8.07 14.15
C GLU A 304 12.16 6.86 14.32
N GLU A 305 12.56 6.54 15.56
CA GLU A 305 13.55 5.51 15.87
C GLU A 305 12.92 4.14 16.17
N LEU A 306 11.73 4.12 16.77
CA LEU A 306 11.05 2.89 17.20
C LEU A 306 9.85 2.57 16.28
N ASP A 307 9.58 1.29 16.08
CA ASP A 307 8.38 0.86 15.40
C ASP A 307 7.12 1.07 16.27
N PRO A 308 5.93 1.24 15.66
CA PRO A 308 4.69 1.55 16.38
C PRO A 308 4.35 0.55 17.50
N LYS A 309 4.67 -0.72 17.33
CA LYS A 309 4.38 -1.75 18.34
C LYS A 309 5.31 -1.65 19.56
N CYS A 310 6.59 -1.34 19.34
CA CYS A 310 7.54 -1.08 20.41
C CYS A 310 7.17 0.19 21.17
N THR A 311 6.81 1.27 20.46
CA THR A 311 6.39 2.53 21.08
C THR A 311 5.14 2.33 21.93
N TRP A 312 4.15 1.60 21.41
CA TRP A 312 2.95 1.24 22.17
C TRP A 312 3.29 0.46 23.44
N ALA A 313 4.13 -0.57 23.34
CA ALA A 313 4.51 -1.39 24.51
C ALA A 313 5.29 -0.60 25.59
N LEU A 314 6.09 0.40 25.19
CA LEU A 314 6.77 1.28 26.13
C LEU A 314 5.81 2.25 26.85
N ARG A 315 4.68 2.59 26.25
CA ARG A 315 3.61 3.39 26.91
C ARG A 315 2.73 2.55 27.84
N HIS A 316 2.63 1.25 27.57
CA HIS A 316 1.78 0.31 28.31
C HIS A 316 2.61 -0.73 29.07
N ARG A 317 3.61 -0.25 29.83
CA ARG A 317 4.52 -1.13 30.59
C ARG A 317 3.80 -1.97 31.64
N GLU A 318 2.71 -1.50 32.17
CA GLU A 318 1.84 -2.17 33.13
C GLU A 318 1.27 -3.50 32.62
N LEU A 319 1.18 -3.68 31.28
CA LEU A 319 0.74 -4.92 30.66
C LEU A 319 1.84 -5.97 30.52
N PHE A 320 3.08 -5.61 30.84
CA PHE A 320 4.27 -6.45 30.63
C PHE A 320 5.01 -6.73 31.94
N PRO A 321 5.75 -7.85 32.03
CA PRO A 321 5.97 -8.87 31.01
C PRO A 321 4.80 -9.85 30.87
N VAL A 322 4.55 -10.34 29.65
CA VAL A 322 3.50 -11.30 29.34
C VAL A 322 4.01 -12.73 29.50
N GLU A 323 3.31 -13.54 30.32
CA GLU A 323 3.63 -14.99 30.46
C GLU A 323 3.13 -15.77 29.24
N ILE A 324 4.06 -16.26 28.41
CA ILE A 324 3.77 -16.86 27.10
C ILE A 324 2.91 -18.12 27.20
N ASN A 325 3.11 -18.91 28.26
CA ASN A 325 2.37 -20.17 28.44
C ASN A 325 0.90 -19.97 28.91
N ARG A 326 0.53 -18.78 29.40
CA ARG A 326 -0.79 -18.51 29.97
C ARG A 326 -1.56 -17.42 29.28
N ALA A 327 -0.88 -16.43 28.70
CA ALA A 327 -1.51 -15.25 28.11
C ALA A 327 -2.47 -15.61 26.96
N SER A 328 -3.49 -14.76 26.72
CA SER A 328 -4.37 -14.89 25.57
C SER A 328 -3.60 -14.66 24.24
N TYR A 329 -4.17 -15.10 23.14
CA TYR A 329 -3.59 -14.89 21.81
C TYR A 329 -3.38 -13.40 21.54
N GLU A 330 -4.36 -12.57 21.90
CA GLU A 330 -4.36 -11.12 21.74
C GLU A 330 -3.19 -10.49 22.52
N MET A 331 -2.97 -10.92 23.77
CA MET A 331 -1.87 -10.42 24.60
C MET A 331 -0.50 -10.86 24.06
N ILE A 332 -0.39 -12.08 23.54
CA ILE A 332 0.84 -12.54 22.87
C ILE A 332 1.12 -11.69 21.62
N LEU A 333 0.09 -11.32 20.86
CA LEU A 333 0.23 -10.42 19.71
C LEU A 333 0.68 -9.00 20.11
N ARG A 334 0.44 -8.55 21.32
CA ARG A 334 0.90 -7.24 21.84
C ARG A 334 2.42 -7.22 22.10
N VAL A 335 3.04 -8.39 22.32
CA VAL A 335 4.47 -8.47 22.61
C VAL A 335 5.31 -8.04 21.39
N PRO A 336 6.17 -7.00 21.50
CA PRO A 336 7.10 -6.64 20.43
C PRO A 336 7.98 -7.81 20.00
N GLY A 337 8.11 -8.02 18.69
CA GLY A 337 8.89 -9.14 18.15
C GLY A 337 8.12 -10.45 17.95
N ILE A 338 6.86 -10.53 18.39
CA ILE A 338 5.98 -11.68 18.10
C ILE A 338 4.98 -11.30 16.99
N GLY A 339 5.00 -12.08 15.92
CA GLY A 339 4.08 -11.93 14.77
C GLY A 339 2.92 -12.91 14.83
N VAL A 340 1.92 -12.71 13.98
CA VAL A 340 0.70 -13.53 13.86
C VAL A 340 1.03 -15.02 13.76
N LYS A 341 1.92 -15.41 12.83
CA LYS A 341 2.33 -16.81 12.65
C LYS A 341 2.97 -17.41 13.90
N SER A 342 3.85 -16.65 14.57
CA SER A 342 4.52 -17.09 15.81
C SER A 342 3.54 -17.18 16.98
N ALA A 343 2.64 -16.22 17.14
CA ALA A 343 1.60 -16.25 18.17
C ALA A 343 0.68 -17.47 18.01
N LEU A 344 0.22 -17.77 16.80
CA LEU A 344 -0.58 -18.97 16.52
C LEU A 344 0.18 -20.27 16.83
N ARG A 345 1.48 -20.35 16.48
CA ARG A 345 2.33 -21.51 16.81
C ARG A 345 2.47 -21.67 18.32
N ILE A 346 2.72 -20.60 19.07
CA ILE A 346 2.80 -20.61 20.53
C ILE A 346 1.51 -21.18 21.12
N VAL A 347 0.34 -20.60 20.75
CA VAL A 347 -0.97 -21.05 21.25
C VAL A 347 -1.25 -22.51 20.92
N LYS A 348 -0.82 -22.99 19.73
CA LYS A 348 -0.96 -24.39 19.35
C LYS A 348 -0.04 -25.31 20.17
N LEU A 349 1.24 -24.99 20.25
CA LEU A 349 2.24 -25.84 20.88
C LEU A 349 2.04 -26.00 22.39
N ARG A 350 1.69 -24.92 23.12
CA ARG A 350 1.46 -24.97 24.55
C ARG A 350 0.30 -25.86 24.99
N ARG A 351 -0.57 -26.33 24.06
CA ARG A 351 -1.61 -27.33 24.34
C ARG A 351 -1.04 -28.70 24.67
N TYR A 352 0.20 -28.99 24.22
CA TYR A 352 0.87 -30.25 24.44
C TYR A 352 1.81 -30.24 25.65
N GLY A 353 2.06 -29.07 26.23
CA GLY A 353 2.90 -28.87 27.39
C GLY A 353 3.45 -27.44 27.46
N ASN A 354 3.94 -27.05 28.62
CA ASN A 354 4.57 -25.75 28.80
C ASN A 354 5.81 -25.63 27.94
N LEU A 355 5.88 -24.54 27.16
CA LEU A 355 7.03 -24.23 26.31
C LEU A 355 8.20 -23.77 27.19
N SER A 356 9.39 -24.26 26.89
CA SER A 356 10.64 -23.72 27.41
C SER A 356 11.05 -22.44 26.66
N PHE A 357 12.02 -21.72 27.17
CA PHE A 357 12.58 -20.55 26.49
C PHE A 357 13.16 -20.90 25.10
N GLU A 358 13.80 -22.08 24.98
CA GLU A 358 14.33 -22.56 23.71
C GLU A 358 13.22 -22.90 22.69
N ASP A 359 12.10 -23.46 23.15
CA ASP A 359 10.95 -23.72 22.29
C ASP A 359 10.38 -22.42 21.75
N VAL A 360 10.20 -21.41 22.59
CA VAL A 360 9.73 -20.07 22.18
C VAL A 360 10.70 -19.43 21.19
N ARG A 361 12.00 -19.62 21.36
CA ARG A 361 13.01 -19.14 20.41
C ARG A 361 12.89 -19.82 19.03
N ARG A 362 12.66 -21.13 19.01
CA ARG A 362 12.50 -21.94 17.77
C ARG A 362 11.23 -21.63 17.01
N VAL A 363 10.20 -21.09 17.66
CA VAL A 363 8.95 -20.67 17.00
C VAL A 363 9.18 -19.57 15.95
N GLY A 364 10.30 -18.87 16.00
CA GLY A 364 10.65 -17.83 15.02
C GLY A 364 10.18 -16.43 15.44
N ILE A 365 10.31 -16.11 16.72
CA ILE A 365 10.09 -14.75 17.26
C ILE A 365 11.37 -13.92 17.20
N VAL A 366 11.23 -12.60 17.16
CA VAL A 366 12.36 -11.67 17.19
C VAL A 366 12.80 -11.47 18.64
N MET A 367 13.60 -12.43 19.16
CA MET A 367 14.06 -12.47 20.58
C MET A 367 14.74 -11.17 21.03
N LYS A 368 15.42 -10.47 20.11
CA LYS A 368 16.07 -9.18 20.40
C LYS A 368 15.12 -8.12 20.96
N ARG A 369 13.82 -8.25 20.67
CA ARG A 369 12.74 -7.38 21.17
C ARG A 369 11.89 -8.11 22.20
N ALA A 370 11.39 -9.30 21.88
CA ALA A 370 10.40 -10.03 22.67
C ALA A 370 10.89 -10.34 24.11
N ARG A 371 12.16 -10.65 24.29
CA ARG A 371 12.73 -11.00 25.61
C ARG A 371 12.53 -9.93 26.69
N TYR A 372 12.33 -8.67 26.31
CA TYR A 372 12.09 -7.56 27.25
C TYR A 372 10.63 -7.45 27.70
N PHE A 373 9.71 -8.08 26.99
CA PHE A 373 8.27 -7.91 27.17
C PHE A 373 7.55 -9.22 27.52
N MET A 374 8.30 -10.31 27.79
CA MET A 374 7.70 -11.60 28.10
C MET A 374 8.42 -12.36 29.20
N THR A 375 7.68 -13.27 29.83
CA THR A 375 8.20 -14.35 30.67
C THR A 375 7.89 -15.71 30.06
N VAL A 376 8.67 -16.71 30.42
CA VAL A 376 8.44 -18.11 30.06
C VAL A 376 8.60 -18.95 31.34
N ASN A 377 7.54 -19.64 31.74
CA ASN A 377 7.45 -20.38 33.02
C ASN A 377 7.80 -19.48 34.21
N GLY A 378 7.27 -18.26 34.23
CA GLY A 378 7.50 -17.29 35.29
C GLY A 378 8.90 -16.63 35.28
N ARG A 379 9.80 -17.03 34.38
CA ARG A 379 11.17 -16.49 34.35
C ARG A 379 11.29 -15.38 33.30
N TYR A 380 11.86 -14.25 33.72
CA TYR A 380 12.15 -13.10 32.87
C TYR A 380 13.56 -13.17 32.27
N TYR A 381 13.68 -12.91 30.96
CA TYR A 381 14.94 -13.03 30.21
C TYR A 381 15.46 -11.71 29.64
N GLY A 382 14.86 -10.59 30.02
CA GLY A 382 15.22 -9.25 29.52
C GLY A 382 16.60 -8.78 30.00
N GLY A 383 16.98 -9.14 31.22
CA GLY A 383 18.27 -8.76 31.83
C GLY A 383 18.32 -7.28 32.25
N ILE A 384 17.23 -6.52 32.10
CA ILE A 384 17.05 -5.14 32.62
C ILE A 384 15.58 -4.96 32.99
N SER A 385 15.31 -4.08 33.96
CA SER A 385 13.93 -3.72 34.32
C SER A 385 13.19 -3.10 33.12
N LEU A 386 11.89 -3.35 33.03
CA LEU A 386 11.00 -2.68 32.08
C LEU A 386 10.95 -1.16 32.28
N ASP A 387 11.15 -0.70 33.53
CA ASP A 387 11.17 0.72 33.89
C ASP A 387 12.52 1.40 33.65
N SER A 388 13.50 0.65 33.18
CA SER A 388 14.83 1.18 32.90
C SER A 388 14.80 2.16 31.73
N GLN A 389 15.37 3.34 31.92
CA GLN A 389 15.61 4.30 30.84
C GLN A 389 16.46 3.71 29.69
N GLN A 390 17.31 2.72 30.03
CA GLN A 390 18.16 1.99 29.08
C GLN A 390 17.34 1.10 28.12
N LEU A 391 16.08 0.74 28.44
CA LEU A 391 15.27 -0.13 27.59
C LEU A 391 15.06 0.47 26.21
N ARG A 392 14.67 1.75 26.16
CA ARG A 392 14.49 2.48 24.88
C ARG A 392 15.79 2.44 24.05
N SER A 393 16.91 2.80 24.66
CA SER A 393 18.21 2.82 23.98
C SER A 393 18.60 1.43 23.43
N ARG A 394 18.31 0.35 24.17
CA ARG A 394 18.58 -1.02 23.71
C ARG A 394 17.65 -1.47 22.57
N LEU A 395 16.44 -0.94 22.49
CA LEU A 395 15.52 -1.20 21.39
C LEU A 395 15.93 -0.45 20.12
N ILE A 396 16.36 0.82 20.25
CA ILE A 396 16.81 1.70 19.15
C ILE A 396 18.10 1.20 18.53
N SER A 397 19.15 0.97 19.33
CA SER A 397 20.51 0.65 18.83
C SER A 397 20.57 -0.58 17.92
N ARG A 398 19.52 -1.42 17.96
CA ARG A 398 19.39 -2.64 17.16
C ARG A 398 18.53 -2.48 15.91
N THR A 399 17.76 -1.38 15.81
CA THR A 399 16.96 -1.02 14.64
C THR A 399 17.78 -0.18 13.67
N ALA A 400 18.51 0.81 14.18
CA ALA A 400 19.34 1.72 13.39
C ALA A 400 20.44 1.02 12.57
N VAL A 401 21.08 -0.02 13.13
CA VAL A 401 22.13 -0.79 12.42
C VAL A 401 21.60 -1.51 11.18
N ARG A 402 20.30 -1.86 11.15
CA ARG A 402 19.71 -2.53 9.98
C ARG A 402 19.25 -1.53 8.91
N GLU A 403 18.69 -0.40 9.33
CA GLU A 403 18.30 0.69 8.42
C GLU A 403 19.53 1.37 7.79
N VAL A 404 20.61 1.56 8.52
CA VAL A 404 21.88 2.10 8.01
C VAL A 404 22.55 1.13 7.02
N ARG A 405 22.47 -0.20 7.23
CA ARG A 405 22.95 -1.18 6.25
C ARG A 405 22.09 -1.24 4.97
N GLU A 406 20.78 -1.05 5.09
CA GLU A 406 19.88 -0.97 3.91
C GLU A 406 20.07 0.37 3.17
N MET A 407 20.29 1.47 3.86
CA MET A 407 20.58 2.78 3.26
C MET A 407 21.99 2.85 2.64
N SER A 408 23.01 2.19 3.21
CA SER A 408 24.36 2.17 2.63
C SER A 408 24.47 1.37 1.33
N LEU A 409 23.50 0.49 1.04
CA LEU A 409 23.40 -0.20 -0.25
C LEU A 409 22.82 0.68 -1.37
N PHE A 410 22.22 1.83 -1.02
CA PHE A 410 21.64 2.77 -1.98
C PHE A 410 22.45 4.08 -2.10
N ASP A 411 23.36 4.40 -1.16
CA ASP A 411 24.11 5.65 -1.11
C ASP A 411 25.48 5.61 -1.81
N THR A 412 25.88 4.49 -2.38
CA THR A 412 27.11 4.42 -3.20
C THR A 412 26.79 4.41 -4.67
N GLN A 413 26.35 5.54 -5.21
CA GLN A 413 26.60 5.99 -6.59
C GLN A 413 26.13 7.45 -6.73
N SER A 414 27.02 8.37 -6.38
CA SER A 414 27.08 9.70 -6.98
C SER A 414 27.79 9.62 -8.33
#